data_d070b8c6ab5c0b9f0d7b0c5094cb1598
#
_entry.id   d070b8c6ab5c0b9f0d7b0c5094cb1598
#
_cell.length_a   1.000
_cell.length_b   1.000
_cell.length_c   1.000
_cell.angle_alpha   90.00
_cell.angle_beta   90.00
_cell.angle_gamma   90.00
#
_symmetry.space_group_name_H-M   'P 1'
#
loop_
_entity.id
_entity.type
_entity.pdbx_description
1 polymer ?
#
loop_
_entity_poly.entity_id
_entity_poly.type
_entity_poly.pdbx_seq_one_letter_code
_entity_poly.pdbx_strand_id
1 'polypeptide(L)'
;MLGVVPKSHLPTYKEFYEKRWYAPGLDQRGQYIDLGDLGEVPFGPDLIFRAVDLPDLAIHIEICEDVWVPIPPSSEAAAAGASVLMNLSGSPITIGKSSQRSLVVQSQSFRTLAAYVYAASGEGESTTDLAWDGQTMIYDQGTLLAESERFPSGPRT
;
A
#
# COMPACT_ATOMS: atom_id res chain seq x y z
N MET A 1 9.28 15.14 8.88
CA MET A 1 8.13 14.32 8.43
C MET A 1 7.38 15.10 7.36
N LEU A 2 6.99 14.46 6.25
CA LEU A 2 6.26 15.14 5.15
C LEU A 2 4.74 14.99 5.27
N GLY A 3 4.27 13.93 5.91
CA GLY A 3 2.86 13.65 6.10
C GLY A 3 2.64 12.25 6.66
N VAL A 4 1.41 11.93 7.02
CA VAL A 4 1.00 10.62 7.52
C VAL A 4 -0.20 10.13 6.71
N VAL A 5 -0.08 8.94 6.14
CA VAL A 5 -1.17 8.29 5.40
C VAL A 5 -1.81 7.22 6.28
N PRO A 6 -3.06 7.40 6.70
CA PRO A 6 -3.80 6.39 7.43
C PRO A 6 -4.34 5.32 6.49
N LYS A 7 -4.52 4.10 7.00
CA LYS A 7 -5.23 3.04 6.29
C LYS A 7 -6.70 3.42 6.11
N SER A 8 -7.20 3.41 4.88
CA SER A 8 -8.56 3.83 4.55
C SER A 8 -9.59 2.75 4.85
N HIS A 9 -9.28 1.48 4.54
CA HIS A 9 -10.20 0.36 4.64
C HIS A 9 -9.67 -0.70 5.62
N LEU A 10 -10.47 -1.03 6.62
CA LEU A 10 -10.11 -2.00 7.66
C LEU A 10 -10.83 -3.33 7.41
N PRO A 11 -10.11 -4.41 7.07
CA PRO A 11 -10.73 -5.72 6.91
C PRO A 11 -11.26 -6.24 8.26
N THR A 12 -12.48 -6.81 8.22
CA THR A 12 -13.12 -7.47 9.36
C THR A 12 -13.87 -8.68 8.83
N TYR A 13 -13.12 -9.60 8.22
CA TYR A 13 -13.61 -10.86 7.65
C TYR A 13 -12.48 -11.88 7.67
N LYS A 14 -12.82 -13.16 7.67
CA LYS A 14 -11.89 -14.29 7.81
C LYS A 14 -10.99 -14.10 9.04
N GLU A 15 -9.67 -14.09 8.84
CA GLU A 15 -8.64 -13.90 9.87
C GLU A 15 -8.52 -12.47 10.39
N PHE A 16 -9.15 -11.49 9.75
CA PHE A 16 -9.00 -10.08 10.09
C PHE A 16 -10.09 -9.57 11.03
N TYR A 17 -9.71 -8.71 11.98
CA TYR A 17 -10.59 -8.07 12.96
C TYR A 17 -10.16 -6.63 13.29
N GLU A 18 -9.63 -5.90 12.30
CA GLU A 18 -9.02 -4.59 12.49
C GLU A 18 -9.97 -3.52 13.05
N LYS A 19 -11.26 -3.55 12.68
CA LYS A 19 -12.27 -2.61 13.20
C LYS A 19 -12.50 -2.72 14.71
N ARG A 20 -12.04 -3.81 15.35
CA ARG A 20 -12.08 -3.92 16.81
C ARG A 20 -11.12 -2.95 17.49
N TRP A 21 -10.01 -2.62 16.83
CA TRP A 21 -8.88 -1.89 17.40
C TRP A 21 -8.64 -0.53 16.79
N TYR A 22 -9.08 -0.32 15.54
CA TYR A 22 -8.74 0.85 14.74
C TYR A 22 -9.96 1.48 14.10
N ALA A 23 -9.88 2.79 13.84
CA ALA A 23 -10.82 3.52 13.00
C ALA A 23 -10.28 3.66 11.57
N PRO A 24 -11.14 3.59 10.54
CA PRO A 24 -10.72 3.80 9.16
C PRO A 24 -10.31 5.26 8.93
N GLY A 25 -9.28 5.44 8.09
CA GLY A 25 -8.78 6.77 7.74
C GLY A 25 -9.47 7.43 6.56
N LEU A 26 -10.49 6.81 5.97
CA LEU A 26 -11.11 7.28 4.73
C LEU A 26 -11.64 8.73 4.79
N ASP A 27 -12.21 9.13 5.92
CA ASP A 27 -12.81 10.44 6.14
C ASP A 27 -11.79 11.49 6.65
N GLN A 28 -10.50 11.16 6.70
CA GLN A 28 -9.44 12.02 7.24
C GLN A 28 -8.77 12.90 6.18
N ARG A 29 -9.46 13.20 5.09
CA ARG A 29 -8.93 14.05 4.01
C ARG A 29 -8.75 15.49 4.46
N GLY A 30 -7.61 16.09 4.07
CA GLY A 30 -7.30 17.49 4.34
C GLY A 30 -7.09 17.80 5.81
N GLN A 31 -6.82 16.81 6.64
CA GLN A 31 -6.51 16.98 8.06
C GLN A 31 -5.03 17.20 8.31
N TYR A 32 -4.71 17.62 9.52
CA TYR A 32 -3.36 17.74 10.04
C TYR A 32 -3.28 17.01 11.38
N ILE A 33 -2.11 16.49 11.69
CA ILE A 33 -1.82 15.83 12.97
C ILE A 33 -0.57 16.43 13.60
N ASP A 34 -0.65 16.73 14.88
CA ASP A 34 0.51 17.14 15.67
C ASP A 34 1.28 15.91 16.16
N LEU A 35 2.53 15.80 15.75
CA LEU A 35 3.45 14.71 16.13
C LEU A 35 4.47 15.16 17.20
N GLY A 36 4.12 16.14 18.01
CA GLY A 36 4.99 16.66 19.08
C GLY A 36 6.27 17.28 18.51
N ASP A 37 7.43 16.71 18.86
CA ASP A 37 8.74 17.24 18.43
C ASP A 37 8.94 17.25 16.90
N LEU A 38 8.15 16.49 16.14
CA LEU A 38 8.17 16.48 14.66
C LEU A 38 7.27 17.55 14.05
N GLY A 39 6.49 18.27 14.88
CA GLY A 39 5.57 19.31 14.45
C GLY A 39 4.28 18.81 13.82
N GLU A 40 3.48 19.76 13.35
CA GLU A 40 2.21 19.48 12.65
C GLU A 40 2.47 19.12 11.19
N VAL A 41 1.89 18.01 10.72
CA VAL A 41 2.05 17.52 9.36
C VAL A 41 0.69 17.15 8.73
N PRO A 42 0.56 17.18 7.38
CA PRO A 42 -0.62 16.68 6.70
C PRO A 42 -0.95 15.23 7.09
N PHE A 43 -2.24 14.96 7.29
CA PHE A 43 -2.76 13.65 7.64
C PHE A 43 -3.97 13.34 6.75
N GLY A 44 -3.86 12.28 5.96
CA GLY A 44 -4.98 11.90 5.09
C GLY A 44 -4.64 10.76 4.12
N PRO A 45 -5.66 10.04 3.63
CA PRO A 45 -5.49 8.95 2.68
C PRO A 45 -5.24 9.45 1.23
N ASP A 46 -5.35 10.74 1.00
CA ASP A 46 -5.28 11.41 -0.30
C ASP A 46 -3.94 12.12 -0.55
N LEU A 47 -2.95 11.91 0.31
CA LEU A 47 -1.66 12.57 0.18
C LEU A 47 -0.88 12.07 -1.05
N ILE A 48 -0.32 13.03 -1.80
CA ILE A 48 0.60 12.78 -2.91
C ILE A 48 1.91 13.50 -2.61
N PHE A 49 3.01 12.74 -2.59
CA PHE A 49 4.36 13.24 -2.33
C PHE A 49 5.07 13.49 -3.65
N ARG A 50 5.39 14.75 -3.95
CA ARG A 50 6.06 15.13 -5.21
C ARG A 50 7.53 15.36 -4.98
N ALA A 51 8.37 14.81 -5.87
CA ALA A 51 9.80 15.12 -5.88
C ALA A 51 10.01 16.56 -6.37
N VAL A 52 10.96 17.26 -5.74
CA VAL A 52 11.25 18.66 -6.07
C VAL A 52 12.11 18.76 -7.35
N ASP A 53 12.99 17.79 -7.53
CA ASP A 53 13.99 17.70 -8.59
C ASP A 53 13.59 16.77 -9.75
N LEU A 54 12.48 16.04 -9.60
CA LEU A 54 11.91 15.16 -10.62
C LEU A 54 10.42 15.50 -10.79
N PRO A 55 10.04 16.46 -11.63
CA PRO A 55 8.68 17.00 -11.72
C PRO A 55 7.58 15.95 -11.98
N ASP A 56 7.93 14.87 -12.70
CA ASP A 56 6.98 13.81 -13.06
C ASP A 56 6.90 12.69 -12.01
N LEU A 57 7.72 12.75 -10.96
CA LEU A 57 7.69 11.79 -9.85
C LEU A 57 6.73 12.26 -8.76
N ALA A 58 5.57 11.65 -8.73
CA ALA A 58 4.54 11.87 -7.73
C ALA A 58 4.11 10.53 -7.14
N ILE A 59 4.33 10.36 -5.85
CA ILE A 59 4.15 9.10 -5.12
C ILE A 59 2.89 9.17 -4.27
N HIS A 60 2.06 8.14 -4.35
CA HIS A 60 0.97 7.89 -3.41
C HIS A 60 1.20 6.57 -2.67
N ILE A 61 0.81 6.55 -1.40
CA ILE A 61 0.94 5.37 -0.53
C ILE A 61 -0.45 4.97 -0.04
N GLU A 62 -0.76 3.69 -0.13
CA GLU A 62 -1.96 3.09 0.46
C GLU A 62 -1.58 1.84 1.26
N ILE A 63 -2.48 1.34 2.10
CA ILE A 63 -2.13 0.31 3.07
C ILE A 63 -3.02 -0.93 2.92
N CYS A 64 -2.38 -2.03 2.55
CA CYS A 64 -2.92 -3.39 2.59
C CYS A 64 -4.30 -3.52 1.91
N GLU A 65 -5.40 -3.54 2.70
CA GLU A 65 -6.77 -3.71 2.21
C GLU A 65 -7.19 -2.65 1.19
N ASP A 66 -6.55 -1.50 1.20
CA ASP A 66 -6.94 -0.37 0.33
C ASP A 66 -6.92 -0.74 -1.15
N VAL A 67 -5.99 -1.61 -1.60
CA VAL A 67 -5.95 -2.04 -3.00
C VAL A 67 -7.04 -3.07 -3.37
N TRP A 68 -7.66 -3.72 -2.38
CA TRP A 68 -8.65 -4.78 -2.61
C TRP A 68 -10.07 -4.28 -2.78
N VAL A 69 -10.34 -3.03 -2.46
CA VAL A 69 -11.67 -2.44 -2.61
C VAL A 69 -11.96 -2.08 -4.08
N PRO A 70 -13.22 -1.97 -4.48
CA PRO A 70 -13.59 -1.64 -5.87
C PRO A 70 -13.02 -0.31 -6.38
N ILE A 71 -12.89 0.68 -5.49
CA ILE A 71 -12.30 2.00 -5.80
C ILE A 71 -11.20 2.27 -4.77
N PRO A 72 -9.96 1.79 -5.03
CA PRO A 72 -8.82 2.05 -4.15
C PRO A 72 -8.45 3.53 -4.06
N PRO A 73 -7.90 4.01 -2.94
CA PRO A 73 -7.33 5.37 -2.84
C PRO A 73 -6.34 5.68 -3.97
N SER A 74 -5.55 4.70 -4.39
CA SER A 74 -4.61 4.81 -5.51
C SER A 74 -5.27 5.15 -6.84
N SER A 75 -6.56 4.82 -7.06
CA SER A 75 -7.29 5.23 -8.27
C SER A 75 -7.52 6.74 -8.31
N GLU A 76 -7.92 7.33 -7.18
CA GLU A 76 -8.11 8.78 -7.06
C GLU A 76 -6.77 9.53 -7.11
N ALA A 77 -5.75 8.98 -6.46
CA ALA A 77 -4.40 9.55 -6.48
C ALA A 77 -3.80 9.58 -7.89
N ALA A 78 -3.97 8.50 -8.67
CA ALA A 78 -3.54 8.47 -10.07
C ALA A 78 -4.30 9.50 -10.91
N ALA A 79 -5.61 9.64 -10.73
CA ALA A 79 -6.41 10.68 -11.39
C ALA A 79 -5.97 12.10 -11.01
N ALA A 80 -5.40 12.28 -9.81
CA ALA A 80 -4.79 13.53 -9.34
C ALA A 80 -3.31 13.70 -9.74
N GLY A 81 -2.75 12.75 -10.52
CA GLY A 81 -1.42 12.83 -11.10
C GLY A 81 -0.30 12.12 -10.34
N ALA A 82 -0.64 11.14 -9.49
CA ALA A 82 0.36 10.23 -8.95
C ALA A 82 0.86 9.29 -10.05
N SER A 83 2.19 9.23 -10.25
CA SER A 83 2.85 8.37 -11.25
C SER A 83 3.40 7.07 -10.64
N VAL A 84 3.57 7.03 -9.32
CA VAL A 84 3.98 5.83 -8.57
C VAL A 84 3.01 5.60 -7.42
N LEU A 85 2.47 4.40 -7.36
CA LEU A 85 1.54 3.94 -6.33
C LEU A 85 2.25 2.89 -5.49
N MET A 86 2.16 2.97 -4.18
CA MET A 86 2.83 2.04 -3.26
C MET A 86 1.83 1.44 -2.29
N ASN A 87 1.92 0.14 -2.04
CA ASN A 87 1.11 -0.56 -1.05
C ASN A 87 1.99 -1.32 -0.05
N LEU A 88 1.82 -1.00 1.23
CA LEU A 88 2.45 -1.69 2.35
C LEU A 88 1.45 -2.69 2.94
N SER A 89 1.69 -3.98 2.79
CA SER A 89 0.69 -5.01 3.01
C SER A 89 1.05 -5.99 4.13
N GLY A 90 0.21 -6.08 5.15
CA GLY A 90 0.13 -7.23 6.05
C GLY A 90 -0.77 -8.32 5.45
N SER A 91 -0.41 -8.86 4.29
CA SER A 91 -1.21 -9.85 3.57
C SER A 91 -0.68 -11.26 3.85
N PRO A 92 -1.45 -12.13 4.58
CA PRO A 92 -0.98 -13.45 4.97
C PRO A 92 -0.96 -14.44 3.81
N ILE A 93 -0.29 -15.55 4.05
CA ILE A 93 -0.26 -16.69 3.12
C ILE A 93 -1.59 -17.42 3.19
N THR A 94 -2.22 -17.60 2.03
CA THR A 94 -3.30 -18.56 1.81
C THR A 94 -3.11 -19.20 0.45
N ILE A 95 -3.77 -20.34 0.21
CA ILE A 95 -3.70 -21.03 -1.09
C ILE A 95 -4.19 -20.08 -2.20
N GLY A 96 -3.36 -19.88 -3.22
CA GLY A 96 -3.66 -19.01 -4.37
C GLY A 96 -3.52 -17.49 -4.11
N LYS A 97 -3.18 -17.06 -2.89
CA LYS A 97 -3.11 -15.63 -2.55
C LYS A 97 -2.04 -14.87 -3.33
N SER A 98 -0.89 -15.49 -3.60
CA SER A 98 0.17 -14.89 -4.40
C SER A 98 -0.33 -14.46 -5.78
N SER A 99 -1.00 -15.37 -6.50
CA SER A 99 -1.57 -15.07 -7.83
C SER A 99 -2.67 -14.00 -7.76
N GLN A 100 -3.47 -13.98 -6.69
CA GLN A 100 -4.50 -12.96 -6.47
C GLN A 100 -3.87 -11.58 -6.26
N ARG A 101 -2.77 -11.50 -5.47
CA ARG A 101 -2.02 -10.24 -5.28
C ARG A 101 -1.48 -9.73 -6.62
N SER A 102 -0.82 -10.61 -7.40
CA SER A 102 -0.29 -10.24 -8.72
C SER A 102 -1.39 -9.71 -9.64
N LEU A 103 -2.55 -10.38 -9.68
CA LEU A 103 -3.69 -9.95 -10.50
C LEU A 103 -4.20 -8.55 -10.09
N VAL A 104 -4.36 -8.30 -8.80
CA VAL A 104 -4.88 -7.03 -8.29
C VAL A 104 -3.89 -5.90 -8.56
N VAL A 105 -2.59 -6.11 -8.27
CA VAL A 105 -1.53 -5.12 -8.49
C VAL A 105 -1.34 -4.83 -9.98
N GLN A 106 -1.31 -5.86 -10.82
CA GLN A 106 -1.25 -5.73 -12.28
C GLN A 106 -2.42 -4.91 -12.82
N SER A 107 -3.65 -5.27 -12.42
CA SER A 107 -4.87 -4.58 -12.85
C SER A 107 -4.86 -3.12 -12.41
N GLN A 108 -4.43 -2.81 -11.18
CA GLN A 108 -4.36 -1.46 -10.68
C GLN A 108 -3.33 -0.62 -11.44
N SER A 109 -2.11 -1.15 -11.64
CA SER A 109 -1.08 -0.50 -12.45
C SER A 109 -1.56 -0.22 -13.88
N PHE A 110 -2.21 -1.21 -14.51
CA PHE A 110 -2.69 -1.09 -15.90
C PHE A 110 -3.76 -0.01 -16.06
N ARG A 111 -4.80 -0.01 -15.22
CA ARG A 111 -5.91 0.96 -15.35
C ARG A 111 -5.55 2.37 -14.90
N THR A 112 -4.55 2.54 -14.05
CA THR A 112 -4.10 3.85 -13.59
C THR A 112 -2.97 4.42 -14.43
N LEU A 113 -2.39 3.64 -15.35
CA LEU A 113 -1.22 3.99 -16.16
C LEU A 113 -0.04 4.46 -15.31
N ALA A 114 0.12 3.88 -14.13
CA ALA A 114 1.14 4.23 -13.15
C ALA A 114 1.99 3.02 -12.76
N ALA A 115 3.20 3.24 -12.32
CA ALA A 115 3.98 2.21 -11.66
C ALA A 115 3.32 1.83 -10.33
N TYR A 116 3.22 0.54 -10.03
CA TYR A 116 2.68 0.05 -8.76
C TYR A 116 3.71 -0.81 -8.04
N VAL A 117 4.08 -0.41 -6.84
CA VAL A 117 5.03 -1.09 -5.97
C VAL A 117 4.25 -1.74 -4.81
N TYR A 118 4.35 -3.04 -4.71
CA TYR A 118 3.70 -3.82 -3.64
C TYR A 118 4.75 -4.48 -2.75
N ALA A 119 4.60 -4.34 -1.45
CA ALA A 119 5.46 -4.98 -0.46
C ALA A 119 4.63 -5.67 0.62
N ALA A 120 4.74 -7.00 0.71
CA ALA A 120 4.11 -7.77 1.77
C ALA A 120 5.05 -8.04 2.94
N SER A 121 4.46 -8.18 4.13
CA SER A 121 5.16 -8.65 5.33
C SER A 121 5.86 -9.99 5.07
N GLY A 122 7.05 -10.16 5.64
CA GLY A 122 7.90 -11.33 5.48
C GLY A 122 8.43 -11.89 6.78
N GLU A 123 9.57 -12.54 6.70
CA GLU A 123 10.26 -13.09 7.86
C GLU A 123 10.55 -12.01 8.91
N GLY A 124 10.31 -12.32 10.16
CA GLY A 124 10.48 -11.41 11.30
C GLY A 124 9.19 -10.75 11.79
N GLU A 125 8.11 -10.81 11.00
CA GLU A 125 6.80 -10.36 11.47
C GLU A 125 6.16 -11.37 12.44
N SER A 126 5.25 -10.85 13.29
CA SER A 126 4.48 -11.70 14.22
C SER A 126 3.65 -12.74 13.48
N THR A 127 3.73 -13.99 13.91
CA THR A 127 3.04 -15.14 13.31
C THR A 127 2.02 -15.77 14.26
N THR A 128 1.46 -15.01 15.19
CA THR A 128 0.52 -15.55 16.18
C THR A 128 -0.66 -16.26 15.50
N ASP A 129 -1.31 -15.59 14.56
CA ASP A 129 -2.48 -16.11 13.83
C ASP A 129 -2.22 -16.29 12.33
N LEU A 130 -1.15 -15.70 11.81
CA LEU A 130 -0.89 -15.55 10.39
C LEU A 130 0.55 -15.95 10.06
N ALA A 131 0.79 -16.29 8.80
CA ALA A 131 2.13 -16.52 8.26
C ALA A 131 2.36 -15.63 7.04
N TRP A 132 3.63 -15.28 6.78
CA TRP A 132 4.04 -14.28 5.80
C TRP A 132 5.02 -14.87 4.79
N ASP A 133 4.96 -14.42 3.55
CA ASP A 133 5.81 -14.91 2.46
C ASP A 133 6.76 -13.85 1.88
N GLY A 134 6.63 -12.60 2.29
CA GLY A 134 7.52 -11.53 1.85
C GLY A 134 7.43 -11.22 0.36
N GLN A 135 6.32 -11.52 -0.31
CA GLN A 135 6.17 -11.23 -1.74
C GLN A 135 6.23 -9.72 -1.99
N THR A 136 7.17 -9.29 -2.82
CA THR A 136 7.26 -7.92 -3.34
C THR A 136 7.19 -7.94 -4.86
N MET A 137 6.59 -6.93 -5.46
CA MET A 137 6.48 -6.83 -6.90
C MET A 137 6.37 -5.38 -7.37
N ILE A 138 6.86 -5.14 -8.58
CA ILE A 138 6.75 -3.85 -9.27
C ILE A 138 6.11 -4.11 -10.63
N TYR A 139 4.99 -3.46 -10.87
CA TYR A 139 4.33 -3.40 -12.17
C TYR A 139 4.40 -1.98 -12.73
N ASP A 140 4.54 -1.85 -14.03
CA ASP A 140 4.35 -0.59 -14.74
C ASP A 140 3.40 -0.81 -15.92
N GLN A 141 2.30 -0.07 -15.94
CA GLN A 141 1.24 -0.17 -16.94
C GLN A 141 0.80 -1.63 -17.20
N GLY A 142 0.73 -2.42 -16.12
CA GLY A 142 0.35 -3.83 -16.16
C GLY A 142 1.46 -4.81 -16.55
N THR A 143 2.66 -4.31 -16.86
CA THR A 143 3.85 -5.14 -17.15
C THR A 143 4.62 -5.40 -15.87
N LEU A 144 4.91 -6.67 -15.55
CA LEU A 144 5.77 -7.03 -14.42
C LEU A 144 7.21 -6.60 -14.72
N LEU A 145 7.76 -5.71 -13.90
CA LEU A 145 9.15 -5.28 -14.00
C LEU A 145 10.07 -6.08 -13.09
N ALA A 146 9.61 -6.36 -11.87
CA ALA A 146 10.38 -7.11 -10.88
C ALA A 146 9.46 -7.81 -9.89
N GLU A 147 9.88 -8.96 -9.41
CA GLU A 147 9.24 -9.72 -8.32
C GLU A 147 10.31 -10.38 -7.47
N SER A 148 10.15 -10.31 -6.14
CA SER A 148 11.02 -11.05 -5.24
C SER A 148 10.63 -12.52 -5.16
N GLU A 149 11.60 -13.35 -4.84
CA GLU A 149 11.32 -14.70 -4.39
C GLU A 149 10.50 -14.64 -3.08
N ARG A 150 9.50 -15.50 -2.97
CA ARG A 150 8.73 -15.69 -1.74
C ARG A 150 9.54 -16.50 -0.74
N PHE A 151 9.32 -16.27 0.55
CA PHE A 151 10.07 -16.91 1.64
C PHE A 151 11.59 -16.64 1.52
N PRO A 152 12.03 -15.39 1.43
CA PRO A 152 13.44 -15.09 1.30
C PRO A 152 14.20 -15.49 2.56
N SER A 153 15.38 -16.08 2.40
CA SER A 153 16.24 -16.52 3.51
C SER A 153 17.17 -15.41 4.06
N GLY A 154 16.89 -14.14 3.78
CA GLY A 154 17.67 -12.99 4.24
C GLY A 154 17.27 -11.70 3.57
N PRO A 155 17.87 -10.55 3.97
CA PRO A 155 17.58 -9.26 3.38
C PRO A 155 17.95 -9.26 1.90
N ARG A 156 17.10 -8.63 1.09
CA ARG A 156 17.29 -8.44 -0.35
C ARG A 156 17.27 -6.98 -0.72
N THR A 157 18.15 -6.62 -1.58
CA THR A 157 18.25 -5.29 -2.22
C THR A 157 17.78 -5.38 -3.66
#